data_4721f899b165ecbdc2a119b4ea3850d7
#
_entry.id   4721f899b165ecbdc2a119b4ea3850d7
#
_cell.length_a   1.000
_cell.length_b   1.000
_cell.length_c   1.000
_cell.angle_alpha   90.00
_cell.angle_beta   90.00
_cell.angle_gamma   90.00
#
_symmetry.space_group_name_H-M   'P 1'
#
loop_
_entity.id
_entity.type
_entity.pdbx_description
1 polymer ?
#
loop_
_entity_poly.entity_id
_entity_poly.type
_entity_poly.pdbx_seq_one_letter_code
_entity_poly.pdbx_strand_id
1 'polypeptide(L)'
;MKKLVGVIVLVGCLVSVVAAAGEKTDEQAAVDDVLSSLHRAAAQADGELYFSLFADDAVFMGTDASERWSVDEFKAFAEPYFSQGRGWTYHMKDRNIFVASDGQTAWFDEALWHDIYGNCRGTGVLVLTDGVWKIVQYNLTFPIPNDLAKEFAEKIRAYESLESASQ
;
A
#
# COMPACT_ATOMS: atom_id res chain seq x y z
N MET A 1 19.75 -71.33 28.64
CA MET A 1 20.20 -69.89 28.56
C MET A 1 19.46 -69.24 27.40
N LYS A 2 18.35 -68.51 27.72
CA LYS A 2 17.55 -67.78 26.71
C LYS A 2 18.00 -66.34 26.74
N LYS A 3 18.53 -65.79 25.57
CA LYS A 3 18.90 -64.42 25.44
C LYS A 3 17.65 -63.60 25.02
N LEU A 4 17.28 -62.64 25.87
CA LEU A 4 16.21 -61.67 25.62
C LEU A 4 16.80 -60.54 24.79
N VAL A 5 16.30 -60.35 23.57
CA VAL A 5 16.65 -59.22 22.72
C VAL A 5 15.59 -58.13 22.93
N GLY A 6 16.00 -57.05 23.58
CA GLY A 6 15.13 -55.90 23.77
C GLY A 6 15.11 -55.03 22.50
N VAL A 7 13.94 -54.81 21.92
CA VAL A 7 13.69 -53.85 20.84
C VAL A 7 13.39 -52.51 21.47
N ILE A 8 14.28 -51.54 21.23
CA ILE A 8 14.04 -50.12 21.57
C ILE A 8 13.30 -49.47 20.40
N VAL A 9 12.03 -49.14 20.62
CA VAL A 9 11.25 -48.33 19.66
C VAL A 9 11.51 -46.86 19.96
N LEU A 10 12.26 -46.19 19.10
CA LEU A 10 12.44 -44.74 19.17
C LEU A 10 11.20 -44.10 18.53
N VAL A 11 10.32 -43.53 19.35
CA VAL A 11 9.22 -42.70 18.88
C VAL A 11 9.77 -41.30 18.61
N GLY A 12 10.05 -41.00 17.34
CA GLY A 12 10.43 -39.70 16.88
C GLY A 12 9.21 -38.78 16.91
N CYS A 13 9.18 -37.81 17.82
CA CYS A 13 8.21 -36.72 17.84
C CYS A 13 8.55 -35.73 16.72
N LEU A 14 7.84 -35.81 15.59
CA LEU A 14 7.89 -34.76 14.57
C LEU A 14 7.16 -33.53 15.13
N VAL A 15 7.93 -32.57 15.62
CA VAL A 15 7.40 -31.22 15.91
C VAL A 15 7.26 -30.49 14.57
N SER A 16 6.05 -30.46 14.02
CA SER A 16 5.72 -29.61 12.90
C SER A 16 5.73 -28.16 13.39
N VAL A 17 6.77 -27.41 13.05
CA VAL A 17 6.79 -25.94 13.21
C VAL A 17 5.85 -25.39 12.13
N VAL A 18 4.60 -25.17 12.49
CA VAL A 18 3.70 -24.32 11.73
C VAL A 18 4.22 -22.90 11.96
N ALA A 19 4.83 -22.29 10.93
CA ALA A 19 5.11 -20.86 10.95
C ALA A 19 3.75 -20.14 10.98
N ALA A 20 3.34 -19.73 12.17
CA ALA A 20 2.22 -18.83 12.33
C ALA A 20 2.63 -17.52 11.65
N ALA A 21 1.86 -17.05 10.66
CA ALA A 21 1.92 -15.65 10.26
C ALA A 21 1.72 -14.85 11.55
N GLY A 22 2.73 -14.05 11.94
CA GLY A 22 2.70 -13.33 13.21
C GLY A 22 1.46 -12.45 13.27
N GLU A 23 0.75 -12.51 14.39
CA GLU A 23 -0.38 -11.63 14.66
C GLU A 23 0.12 -10.16 14.61
N LYS A 24 -0.63 -9.28 13.92
CA LYS A 24 -0.29 -7.85 13.85
C LYS A 24 -0.26 -7.25 15.26
N THR A 25 0.67 -6.34 15.53
CA THR A 25 0.61 -5.54 16.76
C THR A 25 -0.58 -4.59 16.74
N ASP A 26 -0.96 -4.03 17.89
CA ASP A 26 -2.07 -3.08 17.98
C ASP A 26 -1.82 -1.84 17.10
N GLU A 27 -0.57 -1.36 17.02
CA GLU A 27 -0.18 -0.25 16.16
C GLU A 27 -0.28 -0.62 14.66
N GLN A 28 0.17 -1.80 14.28
CA GLN A 28 0.04 -2.29 12.90
C GLN A 28 -1.43 -2.44 12.50
N ALA A 29 -2.29 -2.89 13.42
CA ALA A 29 -3.72 -3.01 13.18
C ALA A 29 -4.36 -1.62 13.01
N ALA A 30 -3.99 -0.64 13.83
CA ALA A 30 -4.50 0.73 13.72
C ALA A 30 -4.07 1.40 12.38
N VAL A 31 -2.83 1.19 11.94
CA VAL A 31 -2.36 1.66 10.62
C VAL A 31 -3.11 0.96 9.48
N ASP A 32 -3.35 -0.35 9.58
CA ASP A 32 -4.11 -1.12 8.59
C ASP A 32 -5.55 -0.61 8.45
N ASP A 33 -6.19 -0.21 9.56
CA ASP A 33 -7.53 0.37 9.59
C ASP A 33 -7.58 1.73 8.88
N VAL A 34 -6.56 2.58 9.05
CA VAL A 34 -6.44 3.87 8.32
C VAL A 34 -6.34 3.62 6.82
N LEU A 35 -5.45 2.73 6.38
CA LEU A 35 -5.25 2.42 4.97
C LEU A 35 -6.48 1.74 4.34
N SER A 36 -7.15 0.86 5.08
CA SER A 36 -8.39 0.23 4.63
C SER A 36 -9.54 1.24 4.53
N SER A 37 -9.58 2.22 5.43
CA SER A 37 -10.53 3.34 5.38
C SER A 37 -10.25 4.26 4.19
N LEU A 38 -8.97 4.50 3.84
CA LEU A 38 -8.57 5.26 2.65
C LEU A 38 -9.15 4.66 1.38
N HIS A 39 -8.93 3.36 1.14
CA HIS A 39 -9.45 2.69 -0.05
C HIS A 39 -10.97 2.63 -0.08
N ARG A 40 -11.61 2.43 1.07
CA ARG A 40 -13.07 2.44 1.17
C ARG A 40 -13.65 3.81 0.86
N ALA A 41 -13.10 4.88 1.44
CA ALA A 41 -13.54 6.25 1.21
C ALA A 41 -13.35 6.65 -0.27
N ALA A 42 -12.22 6.29 -0.88
CA ALA A 42 -11.97 6.50 -2.29
C ALA A 42 -13.02 5.81 -3.18
N ALA A 43 -13.32 4.53 -2.91
CA ALA A 43 -14.31 3.77 -3.69
C ALA A 43 -15.73 4.31 -3.54
N GLN A 44 -16.06 4.92 -2.40
CA GLN A 44 -17.37 5.52 -2.11
C GLN A 44 -17.47 7.00 -2.51
N ALA A 45 -16.39 7.58 -3.02
CA ALA A 45 -16.27 9.04 -3.26
C ALA A 45 -16.55 9.89 -1.99
N ASP A 46 -16.22 9.33 -0.81
CA ASP A 46 -16.31 10.04 0.48
C ASP A 46 -15.07 10.91 0.69
N GLY A 47 -15.11 12.11 0.09
CA GLY A 47 -13.99 13.04 0.13
C GLY A 47 -13.68 13.55 1.54
N GLU A 48 -14.70 13.72 2.39
CA GLU A 48 -14.52 14.18 3.77
C GLU A 48 -13.70 13.15 4.58
N LEU A 49 -14.12 11.89 4.57
CA LEU A 49 -13.37 10.82 5.23
C LEU A 49 -11.98 10.64 4.57
N TYR A 50 -11.93 10.61 3.24
CA TYR A 50 -10.68 10.36 2.50
C TYR A 50 -9.58 11.34 2.90
N PHE A 51 -9.86 12.65 2.83
CA PHE A 51 -8.88 13.68 3.12
C PHE A 51 -8.62 13.86 4.63
N SER A 52 -9.57 13.46 5.50
CA SER A 52 -9.36 13.48 6.95
C SER A 52 -8.29 12.49 7.42
N LEU A 53 -7.95 11.48 6.62
CA LEU A 53 -6.93 10.48 6.95
C LEU A 53 -5.50 10.99 6.71
N PHE A 54 -5.33 12.08 5.97
CA PHE A 54 -4.03 12.70 5.73
C PHE A 54 -3.69 13.74 6.80
N ALA A 55 -2.40 13.94 7.04
CA ALA A 55 -1.91 15.11 7.76
C ALA A 55 -1.98 16.35 6.86
N ASP A 56 -2.05 17.54 7.43
CA ASP A 56 -2.22 18.79 6.68
C ASP A 56 -1.06 19.09 5.71
N ASP A 57 0.16 18.65 6.07
CA ASP A 57 1.39 18.79 5.28
C ASP A 57 1.75 17.56 4.45
N ALA A 58 0.82 16.61 4.31
CA ALA A 58 1.07 15.37 3.59
C ALA A 58 1.26 15.59 2.09
N VAL A 59 1.96 14.62 1.49
CA VAL A 59 2.22 14.58 0.05
C VAL A 59 1.58 13.32 -0.55
N PHE A 60 0.81 13.52 -1.60
CA PHE A 60 0.33 12.45 -2.46
C PHE A 60 1.13 12.43 -3.77
N MET A 61 1.66 11.27 -4.12
CA MET A 61 2.31 11.03 -5.41
C MET A 61 1.45 10.05 -6.20
N GLY A 62 0.90 10.52 -7.31
CA GLY A 62 0.07 9.74 -8.20
C GLY A 62 0.89 8.86 -9.15
N THR A 63 0.23 8.38 -10.18
CA THR A 63 0.82 7.41 -11.13
C THR A 63 1.63 8.04 -12.25
N ASP A 64 1.47 9.34 -12.50
CA ASP A 64 2.27 10.12 -13.42
C ASP A 64 3.42 10.82 -12.69
N ALA A 65 4.57 10.97 -13.36
CA ALA A 65 5.76 11.58 -12.76
C ALA A 65 5.55 13.05 -12.35
N SER A 66 4.61 13.76 -12.99
CA SER A 66 4.23 15.14 -12.65
C SER A 66 3.28 15.22 -11.45
N GLU A 67 2.65 14.13 -11.07
CA GLU A 67 1.63 14.08 -10.02
C GLU A 67 2.25 14.00 -8.63
N ARG A 68 2.80 15.11 -8.16
CA ARG A 68 3.25 15.30 -6.78
C ARG A 68 2.53 16.49 -6.18
N TRP A 69 1.54 16.19 -5.35
CA TRP A 69 0.60 17.16 -4.79
C TRP A 69 0.72 17.29 -3.27
N SER A 70 0.54 18.50 -2.76
CA SER A 70 0.07 18.70 -1.39
C SER A 70 -1.35 18.17 -1.23
N VAL A 71 -1.81 18.01 0.00
CA VAL A 71 -3.19 17.54 0.26
C VAL A 71 -4.22 18.47 -0.37
N ASP A 72 -4.01 19.80 -0.29
CA ASP A 72 -4.93 20.78 -0.86
C ASP A 72 -5.01 20.71 -2.38
N GLU A 73 -3.86 20.57 -3.06
CA GLU A 73 -3.82 20.37 -4.51
C GLU A 73 -4.50 19.06 -4.93
N PHE A 74 -4.25 17.98 -4.18
CA PHE A 74 -4.89 16.70 -4.45
C PHE A 74 -6.39 16.74 -4.19
N LYS A 75 -6.83 17.44 -3.15
CA LYS A 75 -8.25 17.67 -2.88
C LYS A 75 -8.92 18.46 -4.01
N ALA A 76 -8.28 19.52 -4.50
CA ALA A 76 -8.78 20.27 -5.63
C ALA A 76 -8.88 19.44 -6.91
N PHE A 77 -7.92 18.54 -7.16
CA PHE A 77 -7.97 17.57 -8.26
C PHE A 77 -9.11 16.56 -8.11
N ALA A 78 -9.34 16.03 -6.89
CA ALA A 78 -10.32 14.97 -6.64
C ALA A 78 -11.76 15.49 -6.58
N GLU A 79 -11.99 16.72 -6.14
CA GLU A 79 -13.32 17.30 -5.89
C GLU A 79 -14.28 17.19 -7.08
N PRO A 80 -13.90 17.46 -8.34
CA PRO A 80 -14.79 17.32 -9.49
C PRO A 80 -15.29 15.89 -9.74
N TYR A 81 -14.59 14.89 -9.22
CA TYR A 81 -14.95 13.49 -9.32
C TYR A 81 -15.80 13.07 -8.11
N PHE A 82 -15.34 13.34 -6.91
CA PHE A 82 -16.00 12.94 -5.67
C PHE A 82 -17.37 13.61 -5.50
N SER A 83 -17.51 14.88 -5.86
CA SER A 83 -18.81 15.59 -5.82
C SER A 83 -19.88 14.97 -6.75
N GLN A 84 -19.47 14.18 -7.75
CA GLN A 84 -20.35 13.46 -8.65
C GLN A 84 -20.54 11.98 -8.24
N GLY A 85 -20.06 11.56 -7.06
CA GLY A 85 -20.08 10.18 -6.61
C GLY A 85 -19.14 9.26 -7.42
N ARG A 86 -18.15 9.81 -8.12
CA ARG A 86 -17.17 9.08 -8.91
C ARG A 86 -15.86 9.01 -8.13
N GLY A 87 -15.61 7.86 -7.53
CA GLY A 87 -14.36 7.56 -6.87
C GLY A 87 -13.47 6.63 -7.70
N TRP A 88 -12.44 6.12 -7.08
CA TRP A 88 -11.56 5.10 -7.65
C TRP A 88 -11.46 3.91 -6.72
N THR A 89 -11.40 2.72 -7.30
CA THR A 89 -11.40 1.48 -6.53
C THR A 89 -10.10 0.73 -6.76
N TYR A 90 -9.32 0.59 -5.70
CA TYR A 90 -8.17 -0.30 -5.64
C TYR A 90 -8.47 -1.44 -4.67
N HIS A 91 -8.32 -2.67 -5.13
CA HIS A 91 -8.51 -3.87 -4.32
C HIS A 91 -7.18 -4.28 -3.70
N MET A 92 -7.05 -4.13 -2.39
CA MET A 92 -5.86 -4.57 -1.65
C MET A 92 -5.75 -6.09 -1.71
N LYS A 93 -4.59 -6.59 -2.15
CA LYS A 93 -4.25 -8.01 -2.23
C LYS A 93 -3.35 -8.45 -1.08
N ASP A 94 -2.39 -7.62 -0.75
CA ASP A 94 -1.41 -7.87 0.29
C ASP A 94 -0.90 -6.54 0.83
N ARG A 95 -0.57 -6.47 2.13
CA ARG A 95 -0.06 -5.26 2.78
C ARG A 95 0.91 -5.62 3.88
N ASN A 96 2.08 -5.01 3.81
CA ASN A 96 3.11 -5.10 4.82
C ASN A 96 3.21 -3.76 5.57
N ILE A 97 3.15 -3.80 6.90
CA ILE A 97 3.19 -2.62 7.77
C ILE A 97 4.34 -2.77 8.74
N PHE A 98 5.15 -1.75 8.85
CA PHE A 98 6.28 -1.66 9.75
C PHE A 98 6.11 -0.44 10.64
N VAL A 99 6.36 -0.61 11.94
CA VAL A 99 6.30 0.48 12.92
C VAL A 99 7.71 0.71 13.46
N ALA A 100 8.14 1.94 13.51
CA ALA A 100 9.44 2.32 14.07
C ALA A 100 9.49 2.02 15.57
N SER A 101 10.69 1.91 16.11
CA SER A 101 10.90 1.53 17.52
C SER A 101 10.36 2.56 18.53
N ASP A 102 10.13 3.80 18.09
CA ASP A 102 9.50 4.85 18.90
C ASP A 102 7.96 4.75 18.94
N GLY A 103 7.36 3.87 18.11
CA GLY A 103 5.92 3.67 18.03
C GLY A 103 5.16 4.85 17.42
N GLN A 104 5.84 5.85 16.83
CA GLN A 104 5.21 7.06 16.32
C GLN A 104 5.26 7.22 14.80
N THR A 105 6.08 6.42 14.14
CA THR A 105 6.21 6.41 12.68
C THR A 105 5.97 5.01 12.15
N ALA A 106 5.17 4.91 11.10
CA ALA A 106 4.95 3.66 10.38
C ALA A 106 5.18 3.87 8.88
N TRP A 107 5.64 2.83 8.20
CA TRP A 107 5.66 2.79 6.74
C TRP A 107 5.03 1.49 6.26
N PHE A 108 4.58 1.51 5.03
CA PHE A 108 3.93 0.36 4.44
C PHE A 108 4.26 0.21 2.95
N ASP A 109 4.08 -0.99 2.47
CA ASP A 109 3.87 -1.29 1.06
C ASP A 109 2.63 -2.17 0.91
N GLU A 110 1.91 -1.97 -0.20
CA GLU A 110 0.74 -2.77 -0.52
C GLU A 110 0.67 -3.14 -2.00
N ALA A 111 0.33 -4.39 -2.26
CA ALA A 111 -0.03 -4.86 -3.59
C ALA A 111 -1.53 -4.62 -3.81
N LEU A 112 -1.83 -3.91 -4.88
CA LEU A 112 -3.18 -3.51 -5.24
C LEU A 112 -3.56 -4.06 -6.61
N TRP A 113 -4.86 -4.17 -6.86
CA TRP A 113 -5.43 -4.44 -8.16
C TRP A 113 -6.43 -3.35 -8.53
N HIS A 114 -6.37 -2.91 -9.78
CA HIS A 114 -7.35 -2.02 -10.38
C HIS A 114 -7.90 -2.66 -11.66
N ASP A 115 -9.21 -2.61 -11.87
CA ASP A 115 -9.87 -3.33 -12.98
C ASP A 115 -9.40 -2.91 -14.36
N ILE A 116 -8.98 -1.65 -14.53
CA ILE A 116 -8.45 -1.13 -15.79
C ILE A 116 -6.94 -1.29 -15.89
N TYR A 117 -6.19 -0.99 -14.81
CA TYR A 117 -4.73 -0.89 -14.84
C TYR A 117 -4.02 -2.16 -14.37
N GLY A 118 -4.74 -3.15 -13.84
CA GLY A 118 -4.17 -4.39 -13.34
C GLY A 118 -3.41 -4.22 -12.03
N ASN A 119 -2.20 -4.75 -11.94
CA ASN A 119 -1.38 -4.67 -10.73
C ASN A 119 -0.88 -3.24 -10.50
N CYS A 120 -1.13 -2.77 -9.28
CA CYS A 120 -0.67 -1.48 -8.78
C CYS A 120 0.09 -1.68 -7.46
N ARG A 121 0.79 -0.67 -7.02
CA ARG A 121 1.48 -0.65 -5.73
C ARG A 121 1.25 0.66 -5.02
N GLY A 122 0.80 0.58 -3.76
CA GLY A 122 0.81 1.69 -2.83
C GLY A 122 2.01 1.58 -1.89
N THR A 123 2.64 2.69 -1.57
CA THR A 123 3.65 2.80 -0.50
C THR A 123 3.47 4.12 0.21
N GLY A 124 3.87 4.19 1.47
CA GLY A 124 3.76 5.46 2.18
C GLY A 124 4.23 5.41 3.62
N VAL A 125 4.04 6.54 4.26
CA VAL A 125 4.44 6.79 5.65
C VAL A 125 3.25 7.37 6.41
N LEU A 126 3.07 6.90 7.64
CA LEU A 126 2.12 7.46 8.60
C LEU A 126 2.87 7.93 9.85
N VAL A 127 2.32 8.93 10.51
CA VAL A 127 2.77 9.39 11.83
C VAL A 127 1.61 9.37 12.82
N LEU A 128 1.93 9.08 14.08
CA LEU A 128 0.99 9.15 15.19
C LEU A 128 1.01 10.56 15.76
N THR A 129 -0.07 11.31 15.57
CA THR A 129 -0.23 12.67 16.07
C THR A 129 -1.44 12.72 16.99
N ASP A 130 -1.25 13.13 18.25
CA ASP A 130 -2.31 13.21 19.26
C ASP A 130 -3.14 11.91 19.41
N GLY A 131 -2.47 10.77 19.29
CA GLY A 131 -3.09 9.44 19.40
C GLY A 131 -3.83 8.97 18.14
N VAL A 132 -3.71 9.68 17.02
CA VAL A 132 -4.34 9.35 15.74
C VAL A 132 -3.27 9.15 14.65
N TRP A 133 -3.31 8.03 13.95
CA TRP A 133 -2.46 7.79 12.80
C TRP A 133 -2.91 8.61 11.60
N LYS A 134 -1.98 9.38 11.00
CA LYS A 134 -2.21 10.21 9.81
C LYS A 134 -1.22 9.85 8.73
N ILE A 135 -1.69 9.80 7.49
CA ILE A 135 -0.84 9.60 6.32
C ILE A 135 -0.09 10.91 6.05
N VAL A 136 1.23 10.87 6.04
CA VAL A 136 2.11 12.01 5.67
C VAL A 136 2.66 11.87 4.26
N GLN A 137 2.70 10.65 3.73
CA GLN A 137 3.08 10.38 2.35
C GLN A 137 2.34 9.17 1.83
N TYR A 138 1.78 9.28 0.63
CA TYR A 138 1.27 8.15 -0.14
C TYR A 138 1.81 8.22 -1.56
N ASN A 139 2.29 7.09 -2.09
CA ASN A 139 2.73 6.96 -3.47
C ASN A 139 2.04 5.78 -4.12
N LEU A 140 1.34 6.04 -5.21
CA LEU A 140 0.66 5.05 -6.04
C LEU A 140 1.43 4.86 -7.34
N THR A 141 1.71 3.62 -7.73
CA THR A 141 2.48 3.33 -8.95
C THR A 141 1.86 2.17 -9.73
N PHE A 142 2.12 2.16 -11.04
CA PHE A 142 1.87 1.04 -11.94
C PHE A 142 3.20 0.31 -12.21
N PRO A 143 3.49 -0.81 -11.51
CA PRO A 143 4.73 -1.55 -11.70
C PRO A 143 4.80 -2.12 -13.13
N ILE A 144 5.85 -1.78 -13.85
CA ILE A 144 6.10 -2.32 -15.19
C ILE A 144 6.93 -3.59 -15.05
N PRO A 145 6.53 -4.75 -15.63
CA PRO A 145 7.37 -5.94 -15.71
C PRO A 145 8.72 -5.64 -16.34
N ASN A 146 9.80 -6.17 -15.75
CA ASN A 146 11.17 -5.91 -16.24
C ASN A 146 11.36 -6.20 -17.72
N ASP A 147 10.73 -7.25 -18.24
CA ASP A 147 10.82 -7.65 -19.66
C ASP A 147 10.21 -6.60 -20.61
N LEU A 148 9.29 -5.76 -20.12
CA LEU A 148 8.64 -4.70 -20.87
C LEU A 148 9.23 -3.30 -20.61
N ALA A 149 10.08 -3.15 -19.59
CA ALA A 149 10.55 -1.86 -19.12
C ALA A 149 11.24 -1.03 -20.21
N LYS A 150 12.04 -1.66 -21.07
CA LYS A 150 12.74 -0.96 -22.16
C LYS A 150 11.76 -0.40 -23.19
N GLU A 151 10.79 -1.20 -23.63
CA GLU A 151 9.75 -0.79 -24.58
C GLU A 151 8.93 0.38 -24.05
N PHE A 152 8.47 0.27 -22.78
CA PHE A 152 7.72 1.35 -22.15
C PHE A 152 8.55 2.62 -22.01
N ALA A 153 9.82 2.53 -21.60
CA ALA A 153 10.70 3.67 -21.50
C ALA A 153 10.93 4.37 -22.87
N GLU A 154 10.96 3.63 -23.97
CA GLU A 154 11.05 4.19 -25.32
C GLU A 154 9.76 4.92 -25.71
N LYS A 155 8.58 4.36 -25.41
CA LYS A 155 7.28 4.99 -25.65
C LYS A 155 7.09 6.26 -24.82
N ILE A 156 7.48 6.23 -23.52
CA ILE A 156 7.39 7.40 -22.64
C ILE A 156 8.26 8.54 -23.19
N ARG A 157 9.54 8.28 -23.51
CA ARG A 157 10.42 9.30 -24.09
C ARG A 157 9.90 9.88 -25.41
N ALA A 158 9.30 9.07 -26.26
CA ALA A 158 8.69 9.54 -27.50
C ALA A 158 7.49 10.45 -27.23
N TYR A 159 6.65 10.11 -26.26
CA TYR A 159 5.51 10.92 -25.83
C TYR A 159 5.96 12.29 -25.27
N GLU A 160 6.90 12.28 -24.31
CA GLU A 160 7.44 13.50 -23.68
C GLU A 160 8.11 14.43 -24.70
N SER A 161 8.79 13.89 -25.72
CA SER A 161 9.41 14.69 -26.77
C SER A 161 8.38 15.40 -27.67
N LEU A 162 7.20 14.82 -27.89
CA LEU A 162 6.11 15.44 -28.64
C LEU A 162 5.44 16.57 -27.84
N GLU A 163 5.25 16.37 -26.54
CA GLU A 163 4.71 17.42 -25.68
C GLU A 163 5.64 18.64 -25.59
N SER A 164 6.96 18.39 -25.43
CA SER A 164 7.95 19.47 -25.41
C SER A 164 8.05 20.27 -26.72
N ALA A 165 7.71 19.65 -27.84
CA ALA A 165 7.69 20.33 -29.16
C ALA A 165 6.41 21.13 -29.42
N SER A 166 5.37 20.93 -28.61
CA SER A 166 4.06 21.59 -28.73
C SER A 166 3.87 22.80 -27.80
N GLN A 167 4.84 23.06 -26.94
CA GLN A 167 4.92 24.25 -26.05
C GLN A 167 5.83 25.31 -26.63
#